data_b9ad30ad1457c3075c6a1f049ee18d13
#
_entry.id   b9ad30ad1457c3075c6a1f049ee18d13
#
_cell.length_a   1.000
_cell.length_b   1.000
_cell.length_c   1.000
_cell.angle_alpha   90.00
_cell.angle_beta   90.00
_cell.angle_gamma   90.00
#
_symmetry.space_group_name_H-M   'P 1'
#
loop_
_entity.id
_entity.type
_entity.pdbx_description
1 polymer ?
#
loop_
_entity_poly.entity_id
_entity_poly.type
_entity_poly.pdbx_seq_one_letter_code
_entity_poly.pdbx_strand_id
1 'polypeptide(L)'
;QLVVFAGYATLVLGMILVLLTRVSQAREREKSRSELEAKVAQAGMSLPTMGKALGAVLALAGLAGTASAQTPAEVEALKRLPVQHDGRVMPLDTLARETVWNVTGSRSWNGQDPAATFIGWLLDPKSASAAPAVKVSKELAAAAGLDPAARQASFHQLVSNPTVMRLIESAGEAAQHDQPRLGVLKHAEKLEERLNAFYAVLQRDVVRPIPSPGDPKARWNVPLEVTAPALLALANGPRLPGWPTKEKVEGEILYNRVNPSRLAWLVLLASLVVSIAASGKASKALDWASFGLLVLGFGAMTWGIGMRWAAGERIPAANMYESLLFLGWGVGLFAVIAYLLMRNRT
;
A
#
# COMPACT_ATOMS: atom_id res chain seq x y z
N GLN A 1 -1.95 16.58 39.00
CA GLN A 1 -3.25 15.96 38.66
C GLN A 1 -3.85 16.52 37.35
N LEU A 2 -3.80 17.85 37.10
CA LEU A 2 -4.38 18.48 35.90
C LEU A 2 -3.76 17.97 34.58
N VAL A 3 -2.44 17.72 34.56
CA VAL A 3 -1.71 17.20 33.37
C VAL A 3 -2.10 15.75 33.05
N VAL A 4 -2.34 14.95 34.07
CA VAL A 4 -2.81 13.55 33.92
C VAL A 4 -4.23 13.54 33.36
N PHE A 5 -5.11 14.41 33.84
CA PHE A 5 -6.48 14.57 33.34
C PHE A 5 -6.51 15.06 31.89
N ALA A 6 -5.65 16.03 31.52
CA ALA A 6 -5.54 16.52 30.15
C ALA A 6 -5.04 15.42 29.19
N GLY A 7 -4.10 14.57 29.62
CA GLY A 7 -3.62 13.41 28.86
C GLY A 7 -4.73 12.37 28.65
N TYR A 8 -5.52 12.05 29.69
CA TYR A 8 -6.67 11.16 29.57
C TYR A 8 -7.76 11.74 28.67
N ALA A 9 -8.07 13.04 28.79
CA ALA A 9 -9.06 13.70 27.95
C ALA A 9 -8.67 13.67 26.46
N THR A 10 -7.39 13.88 26.15
CA THR A 10 -6.86 13.81 24.77
C THR A 10 -6.90 12.38 24.22
N LEU A 11 -6.60 11.38 25.04
CA LEU A 11 -6.69 9.97 24.70
C LEU A 11 -8.14 9.56 24.41
N VAL A 12 -9.08 9.94 25.28
CA VAL A 12 -10.51 9.65 25.11
C VAL A 12 -11.08 10.36 23.89
N LEU A 13 -10.71 11.63 23.66
CA LEU A 13 -11.13 12.38 22.46
C LEU A 13 -10.58 11.75 21.18
N GLY A 14 -9.33 11.30 21.19
CA GLY A 14 -8.70 10.57 20.10
C GLY A 14 -9.40 9.24 19.82
N MET A 15 -9.75 8.47 20.85
CA MET A 15 -10.52 7.23 20.70
C MET A 15 -11.93 7.47 20.15
N ILE A 16 -12.63 8.50 20.62
CA ILE A 16 -13.96 8.85 20.13
C ILE A 16 -13.90 9.26 18.65
N LEU A 17 -12.94 10.08 18.25
CA LEU A 17 -12.72 10.47 16.85
C LEU A 17 -12.42 9.25 15.96
N VAL A 18 -11.59 8.32 16.42
CA VAL A 18 -11.30 7.07 15.70
C VAL A 18 -12.52 6.18 15.57
N LEU A 19 -13.35 6.08 16.61
CA LEU A 19 -14.61 5.33 16.56
C LEU A 19 -15.62 5.96 15.60
N LEU A 20 -15.78 7.27 15.62
CA LEU A 20 -16.70 7.98 14.72
C LEU A 20 -16.26 7.86 13.25
N THR A 21 -14.97 7.96 12.96
CA THR A 21 -14.45 7.77 11.59
C THR A 21 -14.56 6.32 11.13
N ARG A 22 -14.40 5.33 12.00
CA ARG A 22 -14.62 3.92 11.66
C ARG A 22 -16.06 3.59 11.33
N VAL A 23 -17.00 4.14 12.09
CA VAL A 23 -18.44 3.92 11.83
C VAL A 23 -18.86 4.54 10.50
N SER A 24 -18.36 5.74 10.16
CA SER A 24 -18.64 6.37 8.87
C SER A 24 -18.03 5.59 7.69
N GLN A 25 -16.79 5.12 7.83
CA GLN A 25 -16.13 4.33 6.79
C GLN A 25 -16.72 2.93 6.59
N ALA A 26 -17.20 2.29 7.68
CA ALA A 26 -17.91 1.03 7.56
C ALA A 26 -19.21 1.20 6.76
N ARG A 27 -19.97 2.28 7.01
CA ARG A 27 -21.18 2.60 6.25
C ARG A 27 -20.90 2.92 4.78
N GLU A 28 -19.83 3.64 4.48
CA GLU A 28 -19.44 3.92 3.09
C GLU A 28 -18.99 2.65 2.34
N ARG A 29 -18.23 1.76 3.00
CA ARG A 29 -17.84 0.45 2.42
C ARG A 29 -19.03 -0.45 2.16
N GLU A 30 -20.01 -0.48 3.07
CA GLU A 30 -21.23 -1.25 2.91
C GLU A 30 -22.09 -0.72 1.76
N LYS A 31 -22.16 0.62 1.60
CA LYS A 31 -22.83 1.26 0.49
C LYS A 31 -22.16 1.01 -0.87
N SER A 32 -20.83 1.11 -0.93
CA SER A 32 -20.05 0.81 -2.12
C SER A 32 -20.10 -0.68 -2.50
N ARG A 33 -20.18 -1.57 -1.50
CA ARG A 33 -20.33 -3.01 -1.72
C ARG A 33 -21.70 -3.35 -2.29
N SER A 34 -22.78 -2.79 -1.74
CA SER A 34 -24.13 -3.00 -2.25
C SER A 34 -24.32 -2.44 -3.66
N GLU A 35 -23.69 -1.31 -4.00
CA GLU A 35 -23.69 -0.78 -5.34
C GLU A 35 -22.89 -1.64 -6.34
N LEU A 36 -21.78 -2.24 -5.90
CA LEU A 36 -20.97 -3.15 -6.70
C LEU A 36 -21.73 -4.48 -6.94
N GLU A 37 -22.35 -5.03 -5.90
CA GLU A 37 -23.17 -6.24 -5.98
C GLU A 37 -24.39 -6.03 -6.90
N ALA A 38 -25.03 -4.86 -6.85
CA ALA A 38 -26.11 -4.51 -7.76
C ALA A 38 -25.62 -4.39 -9.23
N LYS A 39 -24.44 -3.83 -9.47
CA LYS A 39 -23.84 -3.74 -10.79
C LYS A 39 -23.39 -5.10 -11.34
N VAL A 40 -22.86 -5.98 -10.49
CA VAL A 40 -22.48 -7.35 -10.86
C VAL A 40 -23.72 -8.18 -11.17
N ALA A 41 -24.79 -8.04 -10.40
CA ALA A 41 -26.08 -8.69 -10.65
C ALA A 41 -26.73 -8.19 -11.96
N GLN A 42 -26.64 -6.89 -12.28
CA GLN A 42 -27.11 -6.33 -13.55
C GLN A 42 -26.26 -6.75 -14.77
N ALA A 43 -24.96 -7.03 -14.58
CA ALA A 43 -24.07 -7.46 -15.65
C ALA A 43 -24.20 -8.96 -16.01
N GLY A 44 -24.99 -9.74 -15.28
CA GLY A 44 -25.24 -11.18 -15.55
C GLY A 44 -23.98 -12.04 -15.49
N MET A 45 -22.89 -11.57 -14.87
CA MET A 45 -21.61 -12.28 -14.80
C MET A 45 -21.55 -13.16 -13.54
N SER A 46 -21.68 -14.46 -13.73
CA SER A 46 -21.36 -15.44 -12.70
C SER A 46 -19.86 -15.78 -12.73
N LEU A 47 -19.25 -15.95 -11.56
CA LEU A 47 -17.83 -16.27 -11.33
C LEU A 47 -17.21 -17.43 -12.17
N PRO A 48 -17.96 -18.43 -12.69
CA PRO A 48 -17.40 -19.45 -13.58
C PRO A 48 -16.87 -18.93 -14.92
N THR A 49 -17.22 -17.69 -15.31
CA THR A 49 -16.81 -17.09 -16.58
C THR A 49 -15.38 -16.56 -16.56
N MET A 50 -14.81 -16.33 -15.37
CA MET A 50 -13.45 -15.84 -15.21
C MET A 50 -12.39 -16.84 -15.69
N GLY A 51 -12.59 -18.14 -15.46
CA GLY A 51 -11.66 -19.18 -15.91
C GLY A 51 -11.63 -19.36 -17.44
N LYS A 52 -12.78 -19.15 -18.13
CA LYS A 52 -12.87 -19.25 -19.60
C LYS A 52 -12.38 -17.99 -20.30
N ALA A 53 -12.60 -16.80 -19.71
CA ALA A 53 -12.07 -15.54 -20.23
C ALA A 53 -10.53 -15.47 -20.11
N LEU A 54 -9.96 -16.08 -19.07
CA LEU A 54 -8.51 -16.13 -18.85
C LEU A 54 -7.78 -16.88 -19.98
N GLY A 55 -8.34 -17.98 -20.47
CA GLY A 55 -7.77 -18.75 -21.57
C GLY A 55 -7.76 -18.02 -22.92
N ALA A 56 -8.77 -17.21 -23.19
CA ALA A 56 -8.88 -16.44 -24.43
C ALA A 56 -7.92 -15.22 -24.46
N VAL A 57 -7.66 -14.60 -23.30
CA VAL A 57 -6.76 -13.45 -23.19
C VAL A 57 -5.29 -13.85 -23.33
N LEU A 58 -4.91 -15.03 -22.84
CA LEU A 58 -3.54 -15.56 -23.01
C LEU A 58 -3.22 -15.87 -24.48
N ALA A 59 -4.23 -16.17 -25.29
CA ALA A 59 -4.07 -16.43 -26.75
C ALA A 59 -3.87 -15.12 -27.54
N LEU A 60 -4.42 -13.99 -27.11
CA LEU A 60 -4.31 -12.69 -27.79
C LEU A 60 -3.02 -11.91 -27.43
N ALA A 61 -2.35 -12.25 -26.31
CA ALA A 61 -1.09 -11.62 -25.90
C ALA A 61 0.14 -12.05 -26.73
N GLY A 62 -0.04 -12.93 -27.72
CA GLY A 62 1.04 -13.48 -28.56
C GLY A 62 1.66 -12.53 -29.60
N LEU A 63 1.19 -11.29 -29.72
CA LEU A 63 1.64 -10.32 -30.73
C LEU A 63 2.35 -9.08 -30.20
N ALA A 64 2.72 -9.03 -28.91
CA ALA A 64 3.46 -7.91 -28.36
C ALA A 64 4.97 -8.12 -28.53
N GLY A 65 5.58 -7.19 -29.23
CA GLY A 65 7.03 -7.15 -29.48
C GLY A 65 7.87 -7.21 -28.22
N THR A 66 9.12 -7.60 -28.37
CA THR A 66 10.15 -7.69 -27.32
C THR A 66 10.14 -6.44 -26.44
N ALA A 67 9.76 -6.60 -25.17
CA ALA A 67 9.84 -5.53 -24.20
C ALA A 67 11.32 -5.13 -24.02
N SER A 68 11.69 -3.98 -24.57
CA SER A 68 12.99 -3.38 -24.32
C SER A 68 13.09 -3.04 -22.84
N ALA A 69 14.18 -3.45 -22.19
CA ALA A 69 14.43 -3.07 -20.80
C ALA A 69 14.47 -1.53 -20.70
N GLN A 70 13.64 -0.94 -19.83
CA GLN A 70 13.62 0.51 -19.62
C GLN A 70 14.93 0.97 -18.99
N THR A 71 15.42 2.11 -19.47
CA THR A 71 16.55 2.76 -18.86
C THR A 71 16.19 3.31 -17.47
N PRO A 72 17.16 3.45 -16.54
CA PRO A 72 16.90 4.07 -15.24
C PRO A 72 16.26 5.47 -15.33
N ALA A 73 16.58 6.24 -16.36
CA ALA A 73 16.00 7.57 -16.59
C ALA A 73 14.51 7.48 -16.98
N GLU A 74 14.12 6.53 -17.81
CA GLU A 74 12.73 6.29 -18.18
C GLU A 74 11.90 5.84 -16.98
N VAL A 75 12.44 4.95 -16.15
CA VAL A 75 11.80 4.53 -14.90
C VAL A 75 11.59 5.73 -13.97
N GLU A 76 12.60 6.59 -13.81
CA GLU A 76 12.48 7.81 -12.98
C GLU A 76 11.45 8.81 -13.53
N ALA A 77 11.30 8.93 -14.84
CA ALA A 77 10.24 9.75 -15.44
C ALA A 77 8.85 9.15 -15.17
N LEU A 78 8.70 7.84 -15.36
CA LEU A 78 7.42 7.13 -15.14
C LEU A 78 6.99 7.12 -13.67
N LYS A 79 7.91 7.10 -12.71
CA LYS A 79 7.58 7.22 -11.27
C LYS A 79 6.72 8.43 -10.96
N ARG A 80 6.89 9.53 -11.71
CA ARG A 80 6.20 10.81 -11.53
C ARG A 80 4.84 10.89 -12.22
N LEU A 81 4.49 9.89 -13.02
CA LEU A 81 3.20 9.86 -13.71
C LEU A 81 2.06 9.76 -12.69
N PRO A 82 1.13 10.74 -12.64
CA PRO A 82 -0.02 10.63 -11.78
C PRO A 82 -0.98 9.57 -12.32
N VAL A 83 -1.46 8.71 -11.42
CA VAL A 83 -2.42 7.64 -11.74
C VAL A 83 -3.52 7.62 -10.68
N GLN A 84 -4.73 7.22 -11.07
CA GLN A 84 -5.81 6.99 -10.12
C GLN A 84 -5.95 5.49 -9.84
N HIS A 85 -5.93 5.14 -8.56
CA HIS A 85 -6.19 3.78 -8.07
C HIS A 85 -7.07 3.84 -6.83
N ASP A 86 -8.11 3.04 -6.76
CA ASP A 86 -9.08 2.98 -5.65
C ASP A 86 -9.62 4.36 -5.23
N GLY A 87 -9.93 5.20 -6.21
CA GLY A 87 -10.45 6.56 -5.99
C GLY A 87 -9.42 7.59 -5.52
N ARG A 88 -8.16 7.19 -5.32
CA ARG A 88 -7.06 8.09 -4.95
C ARG A 88 -6.15 8.36 -6.15
N VAL A 89 -5.75 9.63 -6.30
CA VAL A 89 -4.70 10.01 -7.25
C VAL A 89 -3.35 9.99 -6.54
N MET A 90 -2.40 9.27 -7.13
CA MET A 90 -1.06 9.06 -6.57
C MET A 90 -0.01 8.97 -7.68
N PRO A 91 1.30 9.15 -7.38
CA PRO A 91 2.36 8.82 -8.33
C PRO A 91 2.39 7.33 -8.68
N LEU A 92 2.82 7.00 -9.90
CA LEU A 92 3.04 5.60 -10.30
C LEU A 92 4.05 4.89 -9.37
N ASP A 93 5.02 5.61 -8.78
CA ASP A 93 5.92 5.06 -7.75
C ASP A 93 5.17 4.47 -6.56
N THR A 94 4.13 5.17 -6.07
CA THR A 94 3.31 4.68 -4.94
C THR A 94 2.54 3.44 -5.33
N LEU A 95 1.81 3.48 -6.46
CA LEU A 95 1.07 2.34 -6.97
C LEU A 95 1.98 1.11 -7.17
N ALA A 96 3.15 1.30 -7.78
CA ALA A 96 4.11 0.25 -8.00
C ALA A 96 4.60 -0.39 -6.69
N ARG A 97 4.95 0.41 -5.69
CA ARG A 97 5.39 -0.06 -4.36
C ARG A 97 4.29 -0.86 -3.65
N GLU A 98 3.07 -0.35 -3.66
CA GLU A 98 1.93 -1.01 -3.04
C GLU A 98 1.62 -2.34 -3.74
N THR A 99 1.61 -2.35 -5.08
CA THR A 99 1.32 -3.56 -5.87
C THR A 99 2.43 -4.61 -5.73
N VAL A 100 3.70 -4.23 -5.88
CA VAL A 100 4.82 -5.17 -5.71
C VAL A 100 4.84 -5.74 -4.29
N TRP A 101 4.62 -4.91 -3.27
CA TRP A 101 4.49 -5.39 -1.89
C TRP A 101 3.32 -6.35 -1.71
N ASN A 102 2.15 -6.05 -2.25
CA ASN A 102 0.98 -6.92 -2.15
C ASN A 102 1.25 -8.27 -2.81
N VAL A 103 1.73 -8.29 -4.04
CA VAL A 103 1.96 -9.49 -4.83
C VAL A 103 3.08 -10.34 -4.25
N THR A 104 4.27 -9.75 -4.02
CA THR A 104 5.48 -10.49 -3.65
C THR A 104 5.66 -10.64 -2.13
N GLY A 105 4.97 -9.83 -1.34
CA GLY A 105 5.18 -9.70 0.09
C GLY A 105 6.53 -9.10 0.47
N SER A 106 7.23 -8.47 -0.47
CA SER A 106 8.53 -7.82 -0.29
C SER A 106 8.52 -6.42 -0.89
N ARG A 107 9.37 -5.53 -0.36
CA ARG A 107 9.52 -4.16 -0.89
C ARG A 107 10.27 -4.10 -2.22
N SER A 108 10.95 -5.16 -2.60
CA SER A 108 11.64 -5.33 -3.87
C SER A 108 11.48 -6.77 -4.31
N TRP A 109 11.54 -7.02 -5.60
CA TRP A 109 11.53 -8.35 -6.17
C TRP A 109 12.82 -8.55 -6.97
N ASN A 110 13.53 -9.65 -6.73
CA ASN A 110 14.86 -9.92 -7.31
C ASN A 110 15.87 -8.77 -7.17
N GLY A 111 15.79 -8.00 -6.06
CA GLY A 111 16.67 -6.86 -5.81
C GLY A 111 16.39 -5.62 -6.66
N GLN A 112 15.36 -5.65 -7.51
CA GLN A 112 15.00 -4.53 -8.39
C GLN A 112 14.15 -3.48 -7.67
N ASP A 113 14.22 -2.25 -8.18
CA ASP A 113 13.33 -1.17 -7.77
C ASP A 113 11.87 -1.55 -8.04
N PRO A 114 10.93 -1.32 -7.09
CA PRO A 114 9.54 -1.70 -7.26
C PRO A 114 8.88 -1.06 -8.49
N ALA A 115 9.22 0.18 -8.83
CA ALA A 115 8.69 0.82 -10.04
C ALA A 115 9.20 0.15 -11.31
N ALA A 116 10.49 -0.21 -11.37
CA ALA A 116 11.03 -0.96 -12.51
C ALA A 116 10.38 -2.34 -12.64
N THR A 117 10.20 -3.04 -11.52
CA THR A 117 9.50 -4.33 -11.47
C THR A 117 8.07 -4.22 -12.00
N PHE A 118 7.31 -3.26 -11.47
CA PHE A 118 5.92 -3.03 -11.87
C PHE A 118 5.78 -2.68 -13.35
N ILE A 119 6.63 -1.77 -13.85
CA ILE A 119 6.67 -1.38 -15.27
C ILE A 119 7.03 -2.58 -16.14
N GLY A 120 7.99 -3.41 -15.73
CA GLY A 120 8.32 -4.65 -16.42
C GLY A 120 7.13 -5.60 -16.53
N TRP A 121 6.39 -5.81 -15.44
CA TRP A 121 5.17 -6.63 -15.45
C TRP A 121 4.07 -6.05 -16.36
N LEU A 122 3.91 -4.73 -16.33
CA LEU A 122 2.91 -4.02 -17.14
C LEU A 122 3.20 -4.12 -18.64
N LEU A 123 4.48 -4.02 -19.02
CA LEU A 123 4.89 -3.99 -20.43
C LEU A 123 5.06 -5.39 -21.02
N ASP A 124 5.48 -6.37 -20.22
CA ASP A 124 5.59 -7.78 -20.62
C ASP A 124 4.76 -8.71 -19.71
N PRO A 125 3.42 -8.71 -19.87
CA PRO A 125 2.53 -9.54 -19.07
C PRO A 125 2.80 -11.05 -19.21
N LYS A 126 3.30 -11.48 -20.37
CA LYS A 126 3.56 -12.90 -20.65
C LYS A 126 4.71 -13.41 -19.77
N SER A 127 5.86 -12.76 -19.80
CA SER A 127 6.98 -13.11 -18.93
C SER A 127 6.65 -12.91 -17.44
N ALA A 128 5.90 -11.85 -17.10
CA ALA A 128 5.47 -11.58 -15.74
C ALA A 128 4.58 -12.71 -15.19
N SER A 129 3.62 -13.21 -15.96
CA SER A 129 2.71 -14.28 -15.55
C SER A 129 3.41 -15.63 -15.33
N ALA A 130 4.51 -15.87 -16.03
CA ALA A 130 5.34 -17.07 -15.89
C ALA A 130 6.35 -16.99 -14.75
N ALA A 131 6.72 -15.77 -14.31
CA ALA A 131 7.70 -15.54 -13.27
C ALA A 131 7.14 -15.86 -11.87
N PRO A 132 7.92 -16.47 -10.96
CA PRO A 132 7.48 -16.81 -9.60
C PRO A 132 7.47 -15.56 -8.71
N ALA A 133 6.51 -14.67 -8.93
CA ALA A 133 6.40 -13.39 -8.22
C ALA A 133 5.37 -13.40 -7.09
N VAL A 134 4.34 -14.26 -7.17
CA VAL A 134 3.22 -14.25 -6.24
C VAL A 134 3.57 -15.00 -4.96
N LYS A 135 3.50 -14.31 -3.83
CA LYS A 135 3.77 -14.91 -2.52
C LYS A 135 2.68 -15.91 -2.13
N VAL A 136 3.09 -17.12 -1.73
CA VAL A 136 2.24 -18.19 -1.23
C VAL A 136 2.63 -18.51 0.22
N SER A 137 1.65 -18.80 1.09
CA SER A 137 1.95 -19.30 2.44
C SER A 137 2.32 -20.78 2.40
N LYS A 138 3.10 -21.22 3.40
CA LYS A 138 3.50 -22.63 3.50
C LYS A 138 2.31 -23.57 3.61
N GLU A 139 1.31 -23.16 4.39
CA GLU A 139 0.11 -23.93 4.65
C GLU A 139 -0.71 -24.14 3.38
N LEU A 140 -0.86 -23.08 2.58
CA LEU A 140 -1.59 -23.15 1.31
C LEU A 140 -0.79 -23.92 0.25
N ALA A 141 0.53 -23.74 0.19
CA ALA A 141 1.38 -24.49 -0.73
C ALA A 141 1.28 -26.00 -0.46
N ALA A 142 1.36 -26.40 0.80
CA ALA A 142 1.21 -27.80 1.20
C ALA A 142 -0.18 -28.37 0.84
N ALA A 143 -1.26 -27.61 1.12
CA ALA A 143 -2.63 -28.02 0.79
C ALA A 143 -2.88 -28.12 -0.74
N ALA A 144 -2.19 -27.30 -1.52
CA ALA A 144 -2.31 -27.25 -2.99
C ALA A 144 -1.35 -28.20 -3.72
N GLY A 145 -0.54 -28.98 -3.01
CA GLY A 145 0.47 -29.87 -3.61
C GLY A 145 1.61 -29.12 -4.28
N LEU A 146 1.86 -27.87 -3.86
CA LEU A 146 3.01 -27.07 -4.29
C LEU A 146 4.16 -27.30 -3.31
N ASP A 147 5.39 -26.95 -3.73
CA ASP A 147 6.54 -27.00 -2.83
C ASP A 147 6.38 -26.03 -1.65
N PRO A 148 6.26 -26.50 -0.40
CA PRO A 148 6.10 -25.63 0.76
C PRO A 148 7.36 -24.78 1.07
N ALA A 149 8.52 -25.15 0.51
CA ALA A 149 9.75 -24.37 0.63
C ALA A 149 9.78 -23.20 -0.35
N ALA A 150 9.10 -23.32 -1.49
CA ALA A 150 8.92 -22.24 -2.45
C ALA A 150 7.92 -21.23 -1.88
N ARG A 151 8.43 -20.07 -1.45
CA ARG A 151 7.60 -19.00 -0.87
C ARG A 151 6.84 -18.20 -1.93
N GLN A 152 7.12 -18.44 -3.18
CA GLN A 152 6.56 -17.74 -4.34
C GLN A 152 6.26 -18.75 -5.44
N ALA A 153 5.20 -18.47 -6.19
CA ALA A 153 4.80 -19.24 -7.36
C ALA A 153 4.44 -18.30 -8.51
N SER A 154 4.40 -18.81 -9.75
CA SER A 154 3.97 -18.00 -10.87
C SER A 154 2.44 -17.86 -10.88
N PHE A 155 1.96 -16.75 -11.45
CA PHE A 155 0.53 -16.52 -11.63
C PHE A 155 -0.11 -17.68 -12.41
N HIS A 156 0.52 -18.08 -13.50
CA HIS A 156 0.06 -19.18 -14.33
C HIS A 156 -0.05 -20.49 -13.56
N GLN A 157 0.95 -20.84 -12.76
CA GLN A 157 0.96 -22.06 -11.93
C GLN A 157 -0.18 -22.07 -10.92
N LEU A 158 -0.45 -20.92 -10.27
CA LEU A 158 -1.49 -20.80 -9.25
C LEU A 158 -2.90 -20.89 -9.86
N VAL A 159 -3.14 -20.18 -10.95
CA VAL A 159 -4.46 -20.15 -11.60
C VAL A 159 -4.78 -21.48 -12.29
N SER A 160 -3.76 -22.20 -12.78
CA SER A 160 -3.93 -23.52 -13.37
C SER A 160 -4.08 -24.66 -12.35
N ASN A 161 -3.86 -24.38 -11.05
CA ASN A 161 -3.96 -25.40 -10.00
C ASN A 161 -5.41 -25.53 -9.51
N PRO A 162 -6.09 -26.68 -9.75
CA PRO A 162 -7.51 -26.83 -9.39
C PRO A 162 -7.74 -26.82 -7.89
N THR A 163 -6.75 -27.20 -7.09
CA THR A 163 -6.87 -27.17 -5.62
C THR A 163 -6.77 -25.74 -5.09
N VAL A 164 -5.88 -24.91 -5.65
CA VAL A 164 -5.81 -23.48 -5.32
C VAL A 164 -7.14 -22.80 -5.62
N MET A 165 -7.71 -23.05 -6.81
CA MET A 165 -8.97 -22.43 -7.21
C MET A 165 -10.14 -22.84 -6.30
N ARG A 166 -10.23 -24.12 -5.94
CA ARG A 166 -11.26 -24.59 -4.98
C ARG A 166 -11.11 -23.97 -3.59
N LEU A 167 -9.88 -23.80 -3.10
CA LEU A 167 -9.65 -23.15 -1.80
C LEU A 167 -10.04 -21.68 -1.82
N ILE A 168 -9.80 -20.96 -2.92
CA ILE A 168 -10.24 -19.59 -3.11
C ILE A 168 -11.77 -19.51 -3.15
N GLU A 169 -12.42 -20.38 -3.91
CA GLU A 169 -13.88 -20.48 -3.98
C GLU A 169 -14.50 -20.75 -2.61
N SER A 170 -13.98 -21.74 -1.87
CA SER A 170 -14.45 -22.03 -0.50
C SER A 170 -14.22 -20.88 0.48
N ALA A 171 -13.14 -20.08 0.30
CA ALA A 171 -12.93 -18.88 1.11
C ALA A 171 -13.94 -17.78 0.76
N GLY A 172 -14.31 -17.64 -0.52
CA GLY A 172 -15.35 -16.74 -1.00
C GLY A 172 -16.75 -17.11 -0.47
N GLU A 173 -17.11 -18.39 -0.53
CA GLU A 173 -18.37 -18.91 0.02
C GLU A 173 -18.47 -18.68 1.54
N ALA A 174 -17.39 -18.96 2.28
CA ALA A 174 -17.34 -18.69 3.72
C ALA A 174 -17.52 -17.18 4.02
N ALA A 175 -17.00 -16.30 3.15
CA ALA A 175 -17.19 -14.85 3.27
C ALA A 175 -18.64 -14.42 3.03
N GLN A 176 -19.33 -15.01 2.04
CA GLN A 176 -20.72 -14.72 1.72
C GLN A 176 -21.67 -15.14 2.83
N HIS A 177 -21.32 -16.19 3.57
CA HIS A 177 -22.11 -16.73 4.68
C HIS A 177 -21.66 -16.24 6.06
N ASP A 178 -20.84 -15.18 6.14
CA ASP A 178 -20.27 -14.63 7.39
C ASP A 178 -19.56 -15.69 8.27
N GLN A 179 -19.08 -16.76 7.67
CA GLN A 179 -18.35 -17.82 8.39
C GLN A 179 -16.90 -17.41 8.65
N PRO A 180 -16.31 -17.79 9.79
CA PRO A 180 -14.94 -17.47 10.12
C PRO A 180 -13.97 -18.19 9.17
N ARG A 181 -13.16 -17.43 8.44
CA ARG A 181 -12.09 -17.95 7.59
C ARG A 181 -10.85 -18.22 8.41
N LEU A 182 -10.66 -19.47 8.85
CA LEU A 182 -9.53 -19.90 9.67
C LEU A 182 -8.57 -20.77 8.87
N GLY A 183 -7.32 -20.87 9.32
CA GLY A 183 -6.32 -21.73 8.72
C GLY A 183 -6.08 -21.45 7.24
N VAL A 184 -6.20 -22.45 6.39
CA VAL A 184 -5.89 -22.39 4.96
C VAL A 184 -6.84 -21.43 4.21
N LEU A 185 -8.11 -21.31 4.62
CA LEU A 185 -9.08 -20.41 3.97
C LEU A 185 -8.67 -18.93 4.10
N LYS A 186 -8.12 -18.53 5.25
CA LYS A 186 -7.56 -17.17 5.41
C LYS A 186 -6.37 -16.92 4.48
N HIS A 187 -5.58 -17.93 4.24
CA HIS A 187 -4.45 -17.84 3.30
C HIS A 187 -4.92 -17.82 1.85
N ALA A 188 -6.01 -18.54 1.52
CA ALA A 188 -6.63 -18.53 0.20
C ALA A 188 -7.24 -17.16 -0.13
N GLU A 189 -7.97 -16.55 0.79
CA GLU A 189 -8.47 -15.17 0.65
C GLU A 189 -7.33 -14.18 0.35
N LYS A 190 -6.24 -14.27 1.12
CA LYS A 190 -5.09 -13.38 0.90
C LYS A 190 -4.35 -13.66 -0.40
N LEU A 191 -4.37 -14.90 -0.88
CA LEU A 191 -3.84 -15.24 -2.19
C LEU A 191 -4.73 -14.68 -3.30
N GLU A 192 -6.05 -14.76 -3.17
CA GLU A 192 -7.00 -14.15 -4.09
C GLU A 192 -6.77 -12.66 -4.26
N GLU A 193 -6.61 -11.90 -3.16
CA GLU A 193 -6.27 -10.48 -3.20
C GLU A 193 -4.99 -10.20 -4.02
N ARG A 194 -3.96 -11.05 -3.85
CA ARG A 194 -2.70 -10.94 -4.60
C ARG A 194 -2.87 -11.25 -6.07
N LEU A 195 -3.61 -12.32 -6.39
CA LEU A 195 -3.88 -12.70 -7.77
C LEU A 195 -4.70 -11.63 -8.49
N ASN A 196 -5.70 -11.05 -7.84
CA ASN A 196 -6.51 -9.98 -8.39
C ASN A 196 -5.68 -8.70 -8.64
N ALA A 197 -4.82 -8.32 -7.69
CA ALA A 197 -3.91 -7.18 -7.86
C ALA A 197 -2.94 -7.42 -9.02
N PHE A 198 -2.36 -8.61 -9.12
CA PHE A 198 -1.42 -8.94 -10.19
C PHE A 198 -2.13 -9.05 -11.53
N TYR A 199 -3.32 -9.65 -11.57
CA TYR A 199 -4.14 -9.74 -12.78
C TYR A 199 -4.48 -8.36 -13.35
N ALA A 200 -4.81 -7.38 -12.50
CA ALA A 200 -5.07 -6.01 -12.94
C ALA A 200 -3.84 -5.37 -13.64
N VAL A 201 -2.62 -5.72 -13.18
CA VAL A 201 -1.38 -5.29 -13.86
C VAL A 201 -1.23 -5.99 -15.21
N LEU A 202 -1.42 -7.31 -15.25
CA LEU A 202 -1.30 -8.11 -16.47
C LEU A 202 -2.31 -7.67 -17.55
N GLN A 203 -3.52 -7.24 -17.12
CA GLN A 203 -4.55 -6.68 -18.00
C GLN A 203 -4.29 -5.21 -18.38
N ARG A 204 -3.26 -4.57 -17.80
CA ARG A 204 -2.94 -3.16 -18.02
C ARG A 204 -4.04 -2.18 -17.57
N ASP A 205 -5.04 -2.64 -16.80
CA ASP A 205 -6.19 -1.85 -16.36
C ASP A 205 -5.92 -1.02 -15.10
N VAL A 206 -4.81 -1.25 -14.44
CA VAL A 206 -4.44 -0.60 -13.17
C VAL A 206 -3.85 0.79 -13.36
N VAL A 207 -3.25 1.10 -14.52
CA VAL A 207 -2.60 2.39 -14.79
C VAL A 207 -3.58 3.32 -15.50
N ARG A 208 -4.15 4.25 -14.74
CA ARG A 208 -5.18 5.20 -15.18
C ARG A 208 -4.69 6.63 -15.02
N PRO A 209 -3.89 7.15 -15.97
CA PRO A 209 -3.32 8.50 -15.88
C PRO A 209 -4.20 9.59 -16.49
N ILE A 210 -5.28 9.26 -17.21
CA ILE A 210 -6.08 10.23 -17.97
C ILE A 210 -7.33 10.58 -17.19
N PRO A 211 -7.43 11.81 -16.62
CA PRO A 211 -8.60 12.26 -15.89
C PRO A 211 -9.86 12.23 -16.77
N SER A 212 -11.00 11.87 -16.17
CA SER A 212 -12.29 11.92 -16.85
C SER A 212 -12.77 13.37 -16.96
N PRO A 213 -13.21 13.82 -18.14
CA PRO A 213 -13.72 15.18 -18.30
C PRO A 213 -15.00 15.41 -17.48
N GLY A 214 -15.08 16.56 -16.80
CA GLY A 214 -16.32 17.03 -16.16
C GLY A 214 -16.60 16.51 -14.76
N ASP A 215 -16.02 15.41 -14.30
CA ASP A 215 -16.19 14.91 -12.94
C ASP A 215 -14.83 14.54 -12.31
N PRO A 216 -14.33 15.33 -11.36
CA PRO A 216 -13.05 15.06 -10.67
C PRO A 216 -13.04 13.75 -9.87
N LYS A 217 -14.21 13.20 -9.52
CA LYS A 217 -14.37 11.96 -8.75
C LYS A 217 -14.59 10.74 -9.65
N ALA A 218 -14.85 10.96 -10.94
CA ALA A 218 -15.04 9.85 -11.87
C ALA A 218 -13.76 9.00 -12.00
N ARG A 219 -13.95 7.77 -12.38
CA ARG A 219 -12.84 6.85 -12.65
C ARG A 219 -12.04 7.35 -13.86
N TRP A 220 -10.73 7.52 -13.67
CA TRP A 220 -9.83 7.93 -14.75
C TRP A 220 -9.67 6.83 -15.80
N ASN A 221 -9.30 7.23 -16.99
CA ASN A 221 -9.19 6.33 -18.13
C ASN A 221 -7.79 5.73 -18.26
N VAL A 222 -7.76 4.51 -18.79
CA VAL A 222 -6.54 3.86 -19.26
C VAL A 222 -6.16 4.46 -20.62
N PRO A 223 -4.87 4.65 -20.94
CA PRO A 223 -4.45 5.03 -22.28
C PRO A 223 -4.91 4.00 -23.32
N LEU A 224 -5.18 4.45 -24.55
CA LEU A 224 -5.53 3.55 -25.66
C LEU A 224 -4.45 2.49 -25.88
N GLU A 225 -3.18 2.88 -25.69
CA GLU A 225 -2.04 1.97 -25.75
C GLU A 225 -1.23 2.10 -24.46
N VAL A 226 -1.00 0.98 -23.78
CA VAL A 226 -0.13 0.89 -22.61
C VAL A 226 1.23 0.34 -23.07
N THR A 227 2.01 1.21 -23.68
CA THR A 227 3.38 0.96 -24.15
C THR A 227 4.35 1.92 -23.46
N ALA A 228 5.64 1.59 -23.40
CA ALA A 228 6.63 2.47 -22.80
C ALA A 228 6.69 3.85 -23.45
N PRO A 229 6.70 4.00 -24.78
CA PRO A 229 6.67 5.32 -25.42
C PRO A 229 5.43 6.13 -25.09
N ALA A 230 4.23 5.49 -25.08
CA ALA A 230 2.97 6.18 -24.77
C ALA A 230 2.93 6.69 -23.32
N LEU A 231 3.38 5.88 -22.36
CA LEU A 231 3.46 6.28 -20.96
C LEU A 231 4.51 7.37 -20.74
N LEU A 232 5.66 7.29 -21.42
CA LEU A 232 6.71 8.33 -21.36
C LEU A 232 6.26 9.64 -21.99
N ALA A 233 5.50 9.59 -23.09
CA ALA A 233 4.90 10.77 -23.70
C ALA A 233 3.94 11.48 -22.73
N LEU A 234 3.14 10.72 -21.96
CA LEU A 234 2.30 11.28 -20.90
C LEU A 234 3.13 11.84 -19.76
N ALA A 235 4.14 11.13 -19.27
CA ALA A 235 4.96 11.54 -18.14
C ALA A 235 5.78 12.81 -18.42
N ASN A 236 6.29 12.98 -19.65
CA ASN A 236 7.10 14.11 -20.08
C ASN A 236 6.30 15.22 -20.78
N GLY A 237 5.03 14.94 -21.09
CA GLY A 237 4.14 15.88 -21.79
C GLY A 237 3.58 16.99 -20.90
N PRO A 238 2.70 17.82 -21.47
CA PRO A 238 2.01 18.83 -20.70
C PRO A 238 1.09 18.20 -19.65
N ARG A 239 0.99 18.86 -18.49
CA ARG A 239 0.12 18.35 -17.41
C ARG A 239 -1.34 18.40 -17.81
N LEU A 240 -2.03 17.30 -17.62
CA LEU A 240 -3.46 17.24 -17.90
C LEU A 240 -4.26 17.97 -16.81
N PRO A 241 -5.37 18.62 -17.17
CA PRO A 241 -6.32 19.16 -16.20
C PRO A 241 -6.80 18.06 -15.23
N GLY A 242 -6.77 18.33 -13.93
CA GLY A 242 -7.11 17.32 -12.89
C GLY A 242 -5.92 16.56 -12.32
N TRP A 243 -4.73 16.70 -12.88
CA TRP A 243 -3.52 16.15 -12.26
C TRP A 243 -3.12 16.94 -11.00
N PRO A 244 -2.61 16.27 -9.94
CA PRO A 244 -2.09 16.94 -8.77
C PRO A 244 -0.87 17.80 -9.11
N THR A 245 -0.52 18.79 -8.29
CA THR A 245 0.64 19.66 -8.53
C THR A 245 1.94 18.87 -8.53
N LYS A 246 3.01 19.41 -9.12
CA LYS A 246 4.33 18.77 -9.12
C LYS A 246 4.85 18.56 -7.69
N GLU A 247 4.67 19.56 -6.85
CA GLU A 247 5.12 19.55 -5.45
C GLU A 247 4.46 18.41 -4.67
N LYS A 248 3.17 18.14 -4.94
CA LYS A 248 2.43 17.03 -4.32
C LYS A 248 2.98 15.68 -4.77
N VAL A 249 3.23 15.50 -6.07
CA VAL A 249 3.82 14.27 -6.63
C VAL A 249 5.23 14.04 -6.09
N GLU A 250 6.11 15.04 -6.12
CA GLU A 250 7.48 14.94 -5.61
C GLU A 250 7.50 14.73 -4.08
N GLY A 251 6.61 15.38 -3.35
CA GLY A 251 6.44 15.18 -1.91
C GLY A 251 6.11 13.73 -1.57
N GLU A 252 5.20 13.10 -2.30
CA GLU A 252 4.83 11.71 -2.08
C GLU A 252 5.98 10.74 -2.46
N ILE A 253 6.69 11.01 -3.55
CA ILE A 253 7.90 10.24 -3.93
C ILE A 253 8.99 10.37 -2.87
N LEU A 254 9.21 11.59 -2.37
CA LEU A 254 10.17 11.84 -1.28
C LEU A 254 9.77 11.06 -0.01
N TYR A 255 8.49 11.08 0.37
CA TYR A 255 7.97 10.29 1.47
C TYR A 255 8.27 8.80 1.32
N ASN A 256 8.02 8.25 0.13
CA ASN A 256 8.30 6.84 -0.19
C ASN A 256 9.79 6.50 -0.10
N ARG A 257 10.66 7.42 -0.55
CA ARG A 257 12.12 7.26 -0.55
C ARG A 257 12.69 7.32 0.86
N VAL A 258 12.33 8.34 1.64
CA VAL A 258 12.88 8.60 2.98
C VAL A 258 12.29 7.65 4.01
N ASN A 259 11.03 7.28 3.85
CA ASN A 259 10.27 6.47 4.82
C ASN A 259 10.37 7.06 6.26
N PRO A 260 9.78 8.24 6.49
CA PRO A 260 9.94 8.97 7.75
C PRO A 260 9.58 8.17 9.00
N SER A 261 8.59 7.26 8.88
CA SER A 261 8.21 6.38 9.99
C SER A 261 9.35 5.44 10.39
N ARG A 262 10.10 4.90 9.42
CA ARG A 262 11.27 4.05 9.70
C ARG A 262 12.40 4.84 10.32
N LEU A 263 12.65 6.04 9.83
CA LEU A 263 13.65 6.94 10.41
C LEU A 263 13.29 7.29 11.85
N ALA A 264 12.04 7.69 12.09
CA ALA A 264 11.55 8.08 13.40
C ALA A 264 11.76 6.97 14.45
N TRP A 265 11.29 5.74 14.17
CA TRP A 265 11.41 4.66 15.15
C TRP A 265 12.87 4.25 15.42
N LEU A 266 13.75 4.30 14.43
CA LEU A 266 15.19 4.02 14.63
C LEU A 266 15.83 5.05 15.54
N VAL A 267 15.53 6.34 15.32
CA VAL A 267 16.06 7.44 16.16
C VAL A 267 15.47 7.38 17.56
N LEU A 268 14.17 7.08 17.71
CA LEU A 268 13.53 6.91 19.02
C LEU A 268 14.08 5.69 19.78
N LEU A 269 14.37 4.60 19.10
CA LEU A 269 15.05 3.44 19.70
C LEU A 269 16.46 3.80 20.16
N ALA A 270 17.22 4.54 19.36
CA ALA A 270 18.53 5.03 19.75
C ALA A 270 18.44 5.95 21.00
N SER A 271 17.44 6.84 21.04
CA SER A 271 17.14 7.67 22.22
C SER A 271 16.91 6.82 23.47
N LEU A 272 16.10 5.77 23.37
CA LEU A 272 15.84 4.85 24.48
C LEU A 272 17.13 4.17 24.98
N VAL A 273 17.95 3.64 24.08
CA VAL A 273 19.22 2.97 24.43
C VAL A 273 20.16 3.93 25.15
N VAL A 274 20.31 5.17 24.62
CA VAL A 274 21.15 6.19 25.25
C VAL A 274 20.59 6.61 26.62
N SER A 275 19.28 6.72 26.78
CA SER A 275 18.61 7.05 28.05
C SER A 275 18.87 5.97 29.11
N ILE A 276 18.80 4.68 28.74
CA ILE A 276 19.13 3.60 29.67
C ILE A 276 20.61 3.66 30.08
N ALA A 277 21.51 3.94 29.14
CA ALA A 277 22.93 4.10 29.43
C ALA A 277 23.21 5.32 30.32
N ALA A 278 22.48 6.42 30.14
CA ALA A 278 22.55 7.61 30.96
C ALA A 278 22.14 7.34 32.42
N SER A 279 21.05 6.58 32.62
CA SER A 279 20.56 6.19 33.95
C SER A 279 21.59 5.39 34.74
N GLY A 280 22.33 4.49 34.08
CA GLY A 280 23.36 3.68 34.71
C GLY A 280 24.65 4.41 35.04
N LYS A 281 24.97 5.53 34.37
CA LYS A 281 26.23 6.26 34.53
C LYS A 281 26.07 7.64 35.17
N ALA A 282 24.86 8.08 35.46
CA ALA A 282 24.53 9.43 35.96
C ALA A 282 25.18 10.56 35.14
N SER A 283 25.26 10.39 33.82
CA SER A 283 25.95 11.30 32.89
C SER A 283 25.01 12.33 32.30
N LYS A 284 25.18 13.60 32.67
CA LYS A 284 24.41 14.72 32.09
C LYS A 284 24.56 14.84 30.57
N ALA A 285 25.71 14.49 30.03
CA ALA A 285 25.94 14.53 28.59
C ALA A 285 25.10 13.46 27.84
N LEU A 286 25.02 12.24 28.38
CA LEU A 286 24.18 11.17 27.80
C LEU A 286 22.68 11.48 27.94
N ASP A 287 22.28 12.11 29.04
CA ASP A 287 20.90 12.54 29.25
C ASP A 287 20.47 13.59 28.21
N TRP A 288 21.32 14.60 27.95
CA TRP A 288 21.10 15.56 26.89
C TRP A 288 21.09 14.93 25.49
N ALA A 289 21.99 13.98 25.23
CA ALA A 289 22.04 13.28 23.97
C ALA A 289 20.76 12.46 23.73
N SER A 290 20.26 11.77 24.77
CA SER A 290 19.01 11.02 24.69
C SER A 290 17.81 11.93 24.40
N PHE A 291 17.74 13.09 25.07
CA PHE A 291 16.69 14.08 24.83
C PHE A 291 16.78 14.66 23.41
N GLY A 292 17.98 15.00 22.94
CA GLY A 292 18.18 15.45 21.56
C GLY A 292 17.68 14.41 20.52
N LEU A 293 18.01 13.15 20.74
CA LEU A 293 17.50 12.05 19.89
C LEU A 293 15.97 11.89 19.99
N LEU A 294 15.39 12.05 21.19
CA LEU A 294 13.93 12.02 21.37
C LEU A 294 13.27 13.12 20.52
N VAL A 295 13.76 14.36 20.60
CA VAL A 295 13.23 15.50 19.84
C VAL A 295 13.39 15.28 18.33
N LEU A 296 14.54 14.77 17.89
CA LEU A 296 14.79 14.46 16.47
C LEU A 296 13.85 13.36 15.96
N GLY A 297 13.70 12.27 16.72
CA GLY A 297 12.80 11.18 16.34
C GLY A 297 11.33 11.60 16.32
N PHE A 298 10.91 12.41 17.31
CA PHE A 298 9.58 13.00 17.36
C PHE A 298 9.36 13.98 16.19
N GLY A 299 10.36 14.81 15.87
CA GLY A 299 10.32 15.70 14.70
C GLY A 299 10.18 14.94 13.38
N ALA A 300 10.93 13.85 13.20
CA ALA A 300 10.83 12.99 12.02
C ALA A 300 9.44 12.35 11.90
N MET A 301 8.84 11.92 13.01
CA MET A 301 7.49 11.38 13.05
C MET A 301 6.44 12.45 12.71
N THR A 302 6.56 13.64 13.30
CA THR A 302 5.67 14.78 13.03
C THR A 302 5.73 15.19 11.56
N TRP A 303 6.94 15.27 11.00
CA TRP A 303 7.14 15.54 9.57
C TRP A 303 6.49 14.47 8.69
N GLY A 304 6.67 13.19 9.02
CA GLY A 304 6.05 12.07 8.29
C GLY A 304 4.51 12.10 8.31
N ILE A 305 3.91 12.44 9.46
CA ILE A 305 2.46 12.62 9.59
C ILE A 305 1.99 13.81 8.75
N GLY A 306 2.71 14.93 8.78
CA GLY A 306 2.42 16.13 7.98
C GLY A 306 2.46 15.83 6.47
N MET A 307 3.45 15.10 6.00
CA MET A 307 3.54 14.68 4.59
C MET A 307 2.37 13.77 4.18
N ARG A 308 1.97 12.82 5.04
CA ARG A 308 0.79 11.97 4.77
C ARG A 308 -0.49 12.78 4.75
N TRP A 309 -0.63 13.77 5.63
CA TRP A 309 -1.78 14.68 5.64
C TRP A 309 -1.84 15.48 4.34
N ALA A 310 -0.73 16.07 3.92
CA ALA A 310 -0.65 16.82 2.66
C ALA A 310 -0.93 15.95 1.43
N ALA A 311 -0.42 14.72 1.40
CA ALA A 311 -0.65 13.77 0.29
C ALA A 311 -2.10 13.27 0.24
N GLY A 312 -2.69 12.96 1.41
CA GLY A 312 -4.03 12.37 1.52
C GLY A 312 -5.17 13.37 1.54
N GLU A 313 -4.89 14.68 1.73
CA GLU A 313 -5.89 15.76 1.91
C GLU A 313 -6.91 15.48 3.02
N ARG A 314 -6.58 14.56 3.92
CA ARG A 314 -7.40 14.15 5.06
C ARG A 314 -6.51 13.87 6.26
N ILE A 315 -7.09 13.98 7.46
CA ILE A 315 -6.40 13.60 8.69
C ILE A 315 -5.93 12.14 8.58
N PRO A 316 -4.64 11.85 8.84
CA PRO A 316 -4.09 10.50 8.73
C PRO A 316 -4.51 9.63 9.93
N ALA A 317 -5.80 9.29 10.00
CA ALA A 317 -6.43 8.44 11.02
C ALA A 317 -7.47 7.49 10.41
N ALA A 318 -7.39 7.26 9.09
CA ALA A 318 -8.40 6.53 8.34
C ALA A 318 -8.25 5.00 8.44
N ASN A 319 -7.09 4.49 8.79
CA ASN A 319 -6.83 3.07 8.96
C ASN A 319 -6.11 2.79 10.28
N MET A 320 -6.04 1.50 10.67
CA MET A 320 -5.41 1.10 11.94
C MET A 320 -3.96 1.57 12.06
N TYR A 321 -3.18 1.51 10.98
CA TYR A 321 -1.80 1.96 10.98
C TYR A 321 -1.68 3.46 11.25
N GLU A 322 -2.50 4.27 10.56
CA GLU A 322 -2.52 5.73 10.76
C GLU A 322 -2.97 6.11 12.16
N SER A 323 -3.98 5.41 12.69
CA SER A 323 -4.47 5.63 14.07
C SER A 323 -3.40 5.31 15.12
N LEU A 324 -2.66 4.20 14.94
CA LEU A 324 -1.55 3.84 15.83
C LEU A 324 -0.38 4.82 15.72
N LEU A 325 -0.09 5.31 14.52
CA LEU A 325 0.94 6.33 14.31
C LEU A 325 0.57 7.64 15.01
N PHE A 326 -0.69 8.06 14.92
CA PHE A 326 -1.20 9.27 15.58
C PHE A 326 -1.21 9.13 17.11
N LEU A 327 -1.58 7.95 17.63
CA LEU A 327 -1.48 7.64 19.05
C LEU A 327 -0.02 7.69 19.53
N GLY A 328 0.90 7.08 18.78
CA GLY A 328 2.33 7.14 19.07
C GLY A 328 2.87 8.58 19.07
N TRP A 329 2.35 9.42 18.16
CA TRP A 329 2.69 10.84 18.14
C TRP A 329 2.24 11.56 19.41
N GLY A 330 1.03 11.29 19.89
CA GLY A 330 0.52 11.85 21.15
C GLY A 330 1.36 11.45 22.36
N VAL A 331 1.79 10.17 22.42
CA VAL A 331 2.70 9.68 23.47
C VAL A 331 4.07 10.37 23.38
N GLY A 332 4.60 10.56 22.17
CA GLY A 332 5.86 11.27 21.95
C GLY A 332 5.79 12.74 22.39
N LEU A 333 4.69 13.42 22.07
CA LEU A 333 4.45 14.79 22.53
C LEU A 333 4.43 14.88 24.06
N PHE A 334 3.71 13.96 24.70
CA PHE A 334 3.66 13.88 26.16
C PHE A 334 5.05 13.61 26.76
N ALA A 335 5.83 12.72 26.18
CA ALA A 335 7.19 12.42 26.65
C ALA A 335 8.11 13.64 26.60
N VAL A 336 8.06 14.43 25.51
CA VAL A 336 8.84 15.67 25.39
C VAL A 336 8.42 16.69 26.45
N ILE A 337 7.11 16.91 26.62
CA ILE A 337 6.59 17.84 27.63
C ILE A 337 6.95 17.38 29.04
N ALA A 338 6.76 16.11 29.36
CA ALA A 338 7.07 15.55 30.66
C ALA A 338 8.56 15.71 31.01
N TYR A 339 9.45 15.42 30.06
CA TYR A 339 10.88 15.61 30.24
C TYR A 339 11.21 17.09 30.61
N LEU A 340 10.67 18.04 29.86
CA LEU A 340 10.91 19.47 30.09
C LEU A 340 10.38 19.93 31.45
N LEU A 341 9.19 19.45 31.87
CA LEU A 341 8.58 19.82 33.14
C LEU A 341 9.28 19.18 34.36
N MET A 342 9.69 17.92 34.25
CA MET A 342 10.34 17.19 35.32
C MET A 342 11.76 17.68 35.56
N ARG A 343 12.48 18.02 34.49
CA ARG A 343 13.84 18.52 34.58
C ARG A 343 13.99 19.85 35.33
N ASN A 344 13.00 20.73 35.23
CA ASN A 344 13.02 22.04 35.96
C ASN A 344 12.76 21.88 37.45
N ARG A 345 12.57 20.67 37.97
CA ARG A 345 12.32 20.36 39.38
C ARG A 345 13.49 19.64 40.07
N THR A 346 14.57 19.35 39.35
CA THR A 346 15.84 18.79 39.86
C THR A 346 16.98 19.77 39.61
#